data_c90c5f85a39841114965616c4076fb0f
#
_entry.id   c90c5f85a39841114965616c4076fb0f
#
_cell.length_a   1.000
_cell.length_b   1.000
_cell.length_c   1.000
_cell.angle_alpha   90.00
_cell.angle_beta   90.00
_cell.angle_gamma   90.00
#
_symmetry.space_group_name_H-M   'P 1'
#
loop_
_entity.id
_entity.type
_entity.pdbx_description
1 polymer ?
#
loop_
_entity_poly.entity_id
_entity_poly.type
_entity_poly.pdbx_seq_one_letter_code
_entity_poly.pdbx_strand_id
1 'polypeptide(L)'
;STTATLMGRVAWEQMISDDTMLGYFVGGELADSNISGAFEGKQTRVAATAGGYAVRALSETLFADGFISIGAGRNNLEMADDVLALTSDYTTRTATVGGALTGAYAYERYELRPEMAFSYGKTWIGDVGFTGVAYGLTDNTLSVDAGTVSTASLTLRPEIVWALDAETVADSNAQLSFAPRFICERTTTATTTQNCGAGAEIGLSSNSEDGLSSANIRFVMDRVGKSNRSNVVFNVEHRF
;
A
#
# COMPACT_ATOMS: atom_id res chain seq x y z
N SER A 1 9.03 2.94 -15.02
CA SER A 1 9.17 1.68 -14.23
C SER A 1 7.82 1.00 -14.08
N THR A 2 7.83 -0.33 -14.02
CA THR A 2 6.65 -1.16 -13.77
C THR A 2 6.95 -2.06 -12.59
N THR A 3 6.01 -2.16 -11.63
CA THR A 3 6.18 -3.00 -10.43
C THR A 3 4.99 -3.94 -10.30
N ALA A 4 5.26 -5.22 -10.08
CA ALA A 4 4.29 -6.22 -9.67
C ALA A 4 4.53 -6.57 -8.20
N THR A 5 3.48 -6.56 -7.39
CA THR A 5 3.57 -6.85 -5.96
C THR A 5 2.53 -7.89 -5.56
N LEU A 6 2.97 -8.91 -4.85
CA LEU A 6 2.11 -9.89 -4.18
C LEU A 6 2.26 -9.72 -2.67
N MET A 7 1.13 -9.54 -1.98
CA MET A 7 1.10 -9.39 -0.52
C MET A 7 0.13 -10.39 0.09
N GLY A 8 0.52 -10.95 1.23
CA GLY A 8 -0.34 -11.78 2.07
C GLY A 8 -0.29 -11.32 3.52
N ARG A 9 -1.42 -11.33 4.21
CA ARG A 9 -1.53 -10.91 5.61
C ARG A 9 -2.50 -11.80 6.36
N VAL A 10 -2.14 -12.14 7.58
CA VAL A 10 -3.02 -12.77 8.57
C VAL A 10 -3.22 -11.79 9.71
N ALA A 11 -4.47 -11.58 10.10
CA ALA A 11 -4.84 -10.69 11.19
C ALA A 11 -5.70 -11.43 12.22
N TRP A 12 -5.59 -11.01 13.48
CA TRP A 12 -6.42 -11.45 14.60
C TRP A 12 -7.09 -10.21 15.18
N GLU A 13 -8.38 -10.30 15.40
CA GLU A 13 -9.22 -9.20 15.83
C GLU A 13 -9.98 -9.57 17.10
N GLN A 14 -10.17 -8.61 17.98
CA GLN A 14 -10.92 -8.75 19.20
C GLN A 14 -11.70 -7.46 19.51
N MET A 15 -12.99 -7.60 19.75
CA MET A 15 -13.78 -6.51 20.33
C MET A 15 -13.40 -6.34 21.80
N ILE A 16 -13.01 -5.11 22.19
CA ILE A 16 -12.70 -4.74 23.58
C ILE A 16 -13.81 -3.96 24.24
N SER A 17 -14.71 -3.38 23.45
CA SER A 17 -15.97 -2.79 23.84
C SER A 17 -16.95 -2.85 22.67
N ASP A 18 -18.20 -2.44 22.86
CA ASP A 18 -19.24 -2.46 21.83
C ASP A 18 -18.88 -1.57 20.62
N ASP A 19 -18.04 -0.56 20.84
CA ASP A 19 -17.66 0.44 19.86
C ASP A 19 -16.18 0.34 19.41
N THR A 20 -15.38 -0.55 19.98
CA THR A 20 -13.93 -0.57 19.75
C THR A 20 -13.40 -1.98 19.52
N MET A 21 -12.70 -2.14 18.40
CA MET A 21 -12.00 -3.35 18.01
C MET A 21 -10.48 -3.09 18.01
N LEU A 22 -9.73 -4.05 18.50
CA LEU A 22 -8.28 -4.11 18.35
C LEU A 22 -7.91 -5.29 17.46
N GLY A 23 -6.90 -5.08 16.64
CA GLY A 23 -6.32 -6.14 15.82
C GLY A 23 -4.80 -6.08 15.79
N TYR A 24 -4.20 -7.22 15.49
CA TYR A 24 -2.78 -7.33 15.19
C TYR A 24 -2.60 -8.23 13.98
N PHE A 25 -1.53 -8.01 13.23
CA PHE A 25 -1.30 -8.72 11.99
C PHE A 25 0.17 -9.03 11.76
N VAL A 26 0.39 -10.07 10.97
CA VAL A 26 1.67 -10.37 10.33
C VAL A 26 1.44 -10.55 8.84
N GLY A 27 2.41 -10.16 8.03
CA GLY A 27 2.29 -10.26 6.57
C GLY A 27 3.63 -10.42 5.89
N GLY A 28 3.55 -10.80 4.62
CA GLY A 28 4.69 -10.92 3.71
C GLY A 28 4.40 -10.19 2.39
N GLU A 29 5.47 -9.76 1.74
CA GLU A 29 5.45 -9.07 0.47
C GLU A 29 6.53 -9.63 -0.44
N LEU A 30 6.17 -9.85 -1.70
CA LEU A 30 7.08 -10.15 -2.81
C LEU A 30 6.84 -9.08 -3.87
N ALA A 31 7.87 -8.36 -4.27
CA ALA A 31 7.77 -7.36 -5.33
C ALA A 31 8.86 -7.57 -6.39
N ASP A 32 8.48 -7.36 -7.63
CA ASP A 32 9.36 -7.36 -8.80
C ASP A 32 9.15 -6.06 -9.57
N SER A 33 10.23 -5.32 -9.78
CA SER A 33 10.19 -4.01 -10.42
C SER A 33 11.16 -3.96 -11.59
N ASN A 34 10.67 -3.58 -12.76
CA ASN A 34 11.51 -3.21 -13.89
C ASN A 34 11.72 -1.69 -13.89
N ILE A 35 12.96 -1.27 -13.86
CA ILE A 35 13.38 0.13 -13.89
C ILE A 35 13.79 0.47 -15.30
N SER A 36 13.28 1.58 -15.84
CA SER A 36 13.63 2.11 -17.16
C SER A 36 13.88 3.60 -17.05
N GLY A 37 14.87 4.12 -17.77
CA GLY A 37 15.24 5.53 -17.73
C GLY A 37 16.64 5.76 -18.27
N ALA A 38 17.50 6.40 -17.48
CA ALA A 38 18.90 6.63 -17.84
C ALA A 38 19.72 5.32 -17.88
N PHE A 39 19.25 4.28 -17.23
CA PHE A 39 19.75 2.91 -17.25
C PHE A 39 18.57 1.94 -17.12
N GLU A 40 18.77 0.71 -17.57
CA GLU A 40 17.83 -0.38 -17.36
C GLU A 40 18.19 -1.13 -16.08
N GLY A 41 17.17 -1.63 -15.37
CA GLY A 41 17.41 -2.35 -14.12
C GLY A 41 16.22 -3.20 -13.71
N LYS A 42 16.52 -4.13 -12.81
CA LYS A 42 15.54 -4.97 -12.15
C LYS A 42 15.75 -4.91 -10.65
N GLN A 43 14.66 -4.79 -9.90
CA GLN A 43 14.69 -4.89 -8.45
C GLN A 43 13.69 -5.94 -8.00
N THR A 44 14.16 -6.88 -7.19
CA THR A 44 13.29 -7.83 -6.48
C THR A 44 13.33 -7.53 -4.99
N ARG A 45 12.19 -7.68 -4.32
CA ARG A 45 12.06 -7.47 -2.88
C ARG A 45 11.28 -8.59 -2.23
N VAL A 46 11.78 -9.06 -1.10
CA VAL A 46 11.07 -9.93 -0.16
C VAL A 46 11.02 -9.22 1.18
N ALA A 47 9.83 -9.06 1.74
CA ALA A 47 9.67 -8.37 3.02
C ALA A 47 8.66 -9.06 3.93
N ALA A 48 8.84 -8.86 5.23
CA ALA A 48 7.89 -9.25 6.26
C ALA A 48 7.48 -8.00 7.07
N THR A 49 6.24 -8.00 7.54
CA THR A 49 5.64 -6.90 8.30
C THR A 49 4.85 -7.44 9.47
N ALA A 50 4.88 -6.76 10.60
CA ALA A 50 4.00 -7.01 11.74
C ALA A 50 3.46 -5.67 12.26
N GLY A 51 2.25 -5.68 12.80
CA GLY A 51 1.65 -4.46 13.30
C GLY A 51 0.40 -4.70 14.13
N GLY A 52 -0.15 -3.60 14.60
CA GLY A 52 -1.42 -3.56 15.29
C GLY A 52 -2.27 -2.39 14.80
N TYR A 53 -3.56 -2.49 14.99
CA TYR A 53 -4.52 -1.45 14.65
C TYR A 53 -5.69 -1.43 15.64
N ALA A 54 -6.34 -0.30 15.69
CA ALA A 54 -7.58 -0.12 16.43
C ALA A 54 -8.61 0.53 15.51
N VAL A 55 -9.86 0.10 15.62
CA VAL A 55 -11.00 0.71 14.96
C VAL A 55 -12.01 1.07 16.03
N ARG A 56 -12.52 2.30 15.98
CA ARG A 56 -13.55 2.77 16.90
C ARG A 56 -14.72 3.40 16.17
N ALA A 57 -15.92 2.97 16.46
CA ALA A 57 -17.14 3.65 16.06
C ALA A 57 -17.31 4.93 16.91
N LEU A 58 -17.27 6.09 16.27
CA LEU A 58 -17.52 7.39 16.91
C LEU A 58 -19.01 7.72 16.91
N SER A 59 -19.75 7.18 15.94
CA SER A 59 -21.20 7.20 15.82
C SER A 59 -21.64 5.99 14.97
N GLU A 60 -22.95 5.86 14.74
CA GLU A 60 -23.51 4.81 13.87
C GLU A 60 -22.97 4.86 12.43
N THR A 61 -22.51 6.01 11.98
CA THR A 61 -22.07 6.25 10.59
C THR A 61 -20.66 6.76 10.46
N LEU A 62 -19.92 6.96 11.56
CA LEU A 62 -18.57 7.50 11.54
C LEU A 62 -17.62 6.61 12.35
N PHE A 63 -16.52 6.23 11.73
CA PHE A 63 -15.49 5.35 12.28
C PHE A 63 -14.14 6.05 12.23
N ALA A 64 -13.33 5.84 13.25
CA ALA A 64 -11.93 6.20 13.28
C ALA A 64 -11.10 4.94 13.40
N ASP A 65 -10.05 4.84 12.61
CA ASP A 65 -9.05 3.80 12.75
C ASP A 65 -7.65 4.37 12.86
N GLY A 66 -6.75 3.57 13.42
CA GLY A 66 -5.34 3.89 13.51
C GLY A 66 -4.51 2.62 13.54
N PHE A 67 -3.33 2.67 12.95
CA PHE A 67 -2.41 1.53 12.92
C PHE A 67 -0.96 1.94 13.13
N ILE A 68 -0.18 0.97 13.61
CA ILE A 68 1.27 1.02 13.64
C ILE A 68 1.82 -0.29 13.10
N SER A 69 2.89 -0.22 12.32
CA SER A 69 3.58 -1.40 11.80
C SER A 69 5.07 -1.23 11.73
N ILE A 70 5.78 -2.34 11.80
CA ILE A 70 7.21 -2.46 11.54
C ILE A 70 7.43 -3.54 10.50
N GLY A 71 8.45 -3.38 9.68
CA GLY A 71 8.80 -4.35 8.65
C GLY A 71 10.29 -4.43 8.40
N ALA A 72 10.70 -5.54 7.82
CA ALA A 72 12.05 -5.74 7.32
C ALA A 72 12.00 -6.41 5.96
N GLY A 73 12.89 -6.01 5.06
CA GLY A 73 12.96 -6.55 3.71
C GLY A 73 14.39 -6.74 3.23
N ARG A 74 14.56 -7.68 2.33
CA ARG A 74 15.76 -7.88 1.53
C ARG A 74 15.45 -7.51 0.09
N ASN A 75 16.36 -6.76 -0.51
CA ASN A 75 16.25 -6.27 -1.86
C ASN A 75 17.46 -6.74 -2.64
N ASN A 76 17.22 -7.17 -3.88
CA ASN A 76 18.25 -7.40 -4.88
C ASN A 76 18.03 -6.39 -6.02
N LEU A 77 19.06 -5.66 -6.39
CA LEU A 77 19.04 -4.65 -7.43
C LEU A 77 20.07 -5.02 -8.50
N GLU A 78 19.62 -5.12 -9.73
CA GLU A 78 20.44 -5.31 -10.92
C GLU A 78 20.32 -4.08 -11.81
N MET A 79 21.43 -3.54 -12.25
CA MET A 79 21.48 -2.40 -13.17
C MET A 79 22.40 -2.74 -14.32
N ALA A 80 21.93 -2.49 -15.54
CA ALA A 80 22.71 -2.76 -16.75
C ALA A 80 22.47 -1.66 -17.79
N ASP A 81 23.53 -1.27 -18.46
CA ASP A 81 23.53 -0.55 -19.73
C ASP A 81 24.75 -0.98 -20.57
N ASP A 82 25.05 -0.27 -21.64
CA ASP A 82 26.17 -0.61 -22.56
C ASP A 82 27.56 -0.64 -21.89
N VAL A 83 27.74 0.02 -20.75
CA VAL A 83 29.02 0.20 -20.05
C VAL A 83 28.99 -0.17 -18.58
N LEU A 84 27.80 -0.53 -18.08
CA LEU A 84 27.54 -0.76 -16.66
C LEU A 84 26.80 -2.10 -16.48
N ALA A 85 27.30 -2.96 -15.62
CA ALA A 85 26.60 -4.17 -15.15
C ALA A 85 26.90 -4.35 -13.66
N LEU A 86 25.99 -3.88 -12.82
CA LEU A 86 26.13 -3.87 -11.36
C LEU A 86 24.98 -4.63 -10.69
N THR A 87 25.31 -5.34 -9.62
CA THR A 87 24.35 -5.99 -8.74
C THR A 87 24.57 -5.55 -7.30
N SER A 88 23.49 -5.50 -6.52
CA SER A 88 23.54 -5.18 -5.11
C SER A 88 22.47 -5.90 -4.33
N ASP A 89 22.85 -6.44 -3.17
CA ASP A 89 21.95 -6.97 -2.16
C ASP A 89 21.97 -6.02 -0.94
N TYR A 90 20.79 -5.57 -0.51
CA TYR A 90 20.69 -4.70 0.67
C TYR A 90 19.43 -4.97 1.48
N THR A 91 19.43 -4.56 2.72
CA THR A 91 18.29 -4.73 3.64
C THR A 91 17.59 -3.40 3.90
N THR A 92 16.30 -3.49 4.18
CA THR A 92 15.49 -2.34 4.59
C THR A 92 14.76 -2.66 5.90
N ARG A 93 14.56 -1.64 6.73
CA ARG A 93 13.67 -1.69 7.90
C ARG A 93 12.67 -0.55 7.74
N THR A 94 11.42 -0.81 8.07
CA THR A 94 10.36 0.19 7.91
C THR A 94 9.55 0.28 9.18
N ALA A 95 9.19 1.49 9.59
CA ALA A 95 8.18 1.74 10.60
C ALA A 95 7.11 2.65 9.98
N THR A 96 5.84 2.32 10.19
CA THR A 96 4.71 3.08 9.65
C THR A 96 3.67 3.29 10.73
N VAL A 97 3.09 4.48 10.75
CA VAL A 97 1.93 4.83 11.56
C VAL A 97 0.92 5.53 10.66
N GLY A 98 -0.35 5.30 10.88
CA GLY A 98 -1.39 5.98 10.14
C GLY A 98 -2.73 5.86 10.81
N GLY A 99 -3.74 6.49 10.21
CA GLY A 99 -5.11 6.41 10.66
C GLY A 99 -6.04 7.01 9.62
N ALA A 100 -7.32 6.70 9.75
CA ALA A 100 -8.35 7.24 8.90
C ALA A 100 -9.62 7.61 9.68
N LEU A 101 -10.41 8.48 9.08
CA LEU A 101 -11.80 8.72 9.43
C LEU A 101 -12.63 8.28 8.23
N THR A 102 -13.54 7.36 8.46
CA THR A 102 -14.40 6.78 7.43
C THR A 102 -15.86 6.95 7.82
N GLY A 103 -16.65 7.53 6.92
CA GLY A 103 -18.10 7.58 7.03
C GLY A 103 -18.74 6.39 6.33
N ALA A 104 -19.94 5.98 6.75
CA ALA A 104 -20.79 4.99 6.09
C ALA A 104 -22.23 5.48 6.09
N TYR A 105 -22.68 6.04 4.97
CA TYR A 105 -24.01 6.64 4.81
C TYR A 105 -24.82 5.83 3.81
N ALA A 106 -25.71 4.99 4.33
CA ALA A 106 -26.56 4.13 3.51
C ALA A 106 -27.72 4.90 2.89
N TYR A 107 -27.93 4.69 1.61
CA TYR A 107 -29.09 5.09 0.82
C TYR A 107 -29.73 3.84 0.22
N GLU A 108 -30.87 3.97 -0.43
CA GLU A 108 -31.63 2.81 -0.93
C GLU A 108 -30.78 1.84 -1.78
N ARG A 109 -30.04 2.33 -2.77
CA ARG A 109 -29.27 1.50 -3.72
C ARG A 109 -27.77 1.69 -3.68
N TYR A 110 -27.28 2.61 -2.89
CA TYR A 110 -25.87 2.88 -2.76
C TYR A 110 -25.52 3.31 -1.35
N GLU A 111 -24.27 3.18 -1.02
CA GLU A 111 -23.68 3.68 0.22
C GLU A 111 -22.56 4.65 -0.13
N LEU A 112 -22.53 5.79 0.53
CA LEU A 112 -21.43 6.75 0.43
C LEU A 112 -20.47 6.52 1.60
N ARG A 113 -19.21 6.24 1.28
CA ARG A 113 -18.12 6.01 2.24
C ARG A 113 -17.02 7.06 2.06
N PRO A 114 -17.19 8.29 2.58
CA PRO A 114 -16.11 9.25 2.57
C PRO A 114 -15.00 8.80 3.52
N GLU A 115 -13.77 8.87 3.05
CA GLU A 115 -12.57 8.53 3.81
C GLU A 115 -11.57 9.67 3.76
N MET A 116 -10.98 9.99 4.91
CA MET A 116 -9.79 10.82 5.02
C MET A 116 -8.74 10.00 5.76
N ALA A 117 -7.67 9.63 5.05
CA ALA A 117 -6.60 8.81 5.58
C ALA A 117 -5.28 9.59 5.63
N PHE A 118 -4.53 9.37 6.70
CA PHE A 118 -3.18 9.87 6.91
C PHE A 118 -2.24 8.70 7.16
N SER A 119 -1.03 8.75 6.59
CA SER A 119 0.04 7.83 6.96
C SER A 119 1.40 8.51 6.99
N TYR A 120 2.28 8.01 7.87
CA TYR A 120 3.69 8.38 7.92
C TYR A 120 4.52 7.10 8.03
N GLY A 121 5.46 6.94 7.11
CA GLY A 121 6.40 5.83 7.09
C GLY A 121 7.84 6.34 7.08
N LYS A 122 8.73 5.61 7.77
CA LYS A 122 10.17 5.81 7.70
C LYS A 122 10.83 4.48 7.39
N THR A 123 11.66 4.50 6.34
CA THR A 123 12.45 3.34 5.90
C THR A 123 13.92 3.66 6.09
N TRP A 124 14.60 2.81 6.81
CA TRP A 124 16.06 2.79 6.92
C TRP A 124 16.59 1.79 5.89
N ILE A 125 17.48 2.24 5.05
CA ILE A 125 18.12 1.44 4.02
C ILE A 125 19.54 1.17 4.52
N GLY A 126 19.91 -0.11 4.58
CA GLY A 126 21.28 -0.51 4.93
C GLY A 126 22.26 -0.15 3.83
N ASP A 127 23.54 -0.35 4.12
CA ASP A 127 24.61 -0.11 3.15
C ASP A 127 24.34 -0.89 1.86
N VAL A 128 24.47 -0.19 0.74
CA VAL A 128 24.27 -0.75 -0.60
C VAL A 128 25.66 -0.97 -1.21
N GLY A 129 26.13 -2.21 -1.15
CA GLY A 129 27.38 -2.63 -1.78
C GLY A 129 27.13 -3.08 -3.22
N PHE A 130 27.85 -2.51 -4.17
CA PHE A 130 27.76 -2.89 -5.58
C PHE A 130 28.92 -3.79 -5.97
N THR A 131 28.61 -4.83 -6.75
CA THR A 131 29.58 -5.70 -7.40
C THR A 131 29.28 -5.75 -8.89
N GLY A 132 30.33 -5.79 -9.72
CA GLY A 132 30.17 -5.91 -11.17
C GLY A 132 31.21 -5.14 -11.97
N VAL A 133 30.83 -4.71 -13.15
CA VAL A 133 31.69 -4.02 -14.11
C VAL A 133 31.12 -2.65 -14.43
N ALA A 134 31.95 -1.63 -14.37
CA ALA A 134 31.63 -0.28 -14.82
C ALA A 134 32.75 0.26 -15.69
N TYR A 135 32.43 0.67 -16.93
CA TYR A 135 33.40 1.19 -17.91
C TYR A 135 34.61 0.27 -18.11
N GLY A 136 34.41 -1.06 -18.12
CA GLY A 136 35.46 -2.04 -18.25
C GLY A 136 36.31 -2.29 -17.00
N LEU A 137 36.03 -1.62 -15.91
CA LEU A 137 36.69 -1.82 -14.60
C LEU A 137 35.81 -2.72 -13.72
N THR A 138 36.42 -3.75 -13.17
CA THR A 138 35.76 -4.63 -12.18
C THR A 138 36.08 -4.10 -10.78
N ASP A 139 35.06 -3.74 -10.02
CA ASP A 139 35.19 -3.30 -8.63
C ASP A 139 34.16 -4.04 -7.76
N ASN A 140 34.61 -4.48 -6.59
CA ASN A 140 33.76 -5.19 -5.61
C ASN A 140 33.65 -4.39 -4.30
N THR A 141 34.10 -3.13 -4.27
CA THR A 141 34.24 -2.34 -3.05
C THR A 141 33.38 -1.08 -3.01
N LEU A 142 32.64 -0.79 -4.10
CA LEU A 142 31.77 0.38 -4.09
C LEU A 142 30.60 0.15 -3.14
N SER A 143 30.59 0.91 -2.06
CA SER A 143 29.52 0.91 -1.07
C SER A 143 28.93 2.31 -0.93
N VAL A 144 27.62 2.40 -0.86
CA VAL A 144 26.91 3.66 -0.68
C VAL A 144 26.03 3.55 0.58
N ASP A 145 26.22 4.47 1.52
CA ASP A 145 25.26 4.66 2.62
C ASP A 145 23.97 5.27 2.04
N ALA A 146 22.96 4.45 1.91
CA ALA A 146 21.69 4.85 1.31
C ALA A 146 20.78 5.63 2.27
N GLY A 147 21.09 5.65 3.56
CA GLY A 147 20.44 6.50 4.55
C GLY A 147 19.00 6.15 4.84
N THR A 148 18.13 7.16 4.88
CA THR A 148 16.72 7.00 5.24
C THR A 148 15.79 7.67 4.24
N VAL A 149 14.61 7.06 4.04
CA VAL A 149 13.49 7.65 3.31
C VAL A 149 12.31 7.78 4.26
N SER A 150 11.71 8.97 4.35
CA SER A 150 10.46 9.19 5.07
C SER A 150 9.38 9.64 4.11
N THR A 151 8.19 9.06 4.23
CA THR A 151 7.04 9.40 3.41
C THR A 151 5.86 9.73 4.31
N ALA A 152 5.24 10.87 4.10
CA ALA A 152 3.96 11.22 4.69
C ALA A 152 2.93 11.36 3.58
N SER A 153 1.72 10.82 3.77
CA SER A 153 0.63 10.96 2.81
C SER A 153 -0.67 11.35 3.51
N LEU A 154 -1.46 12.15 2.80
CA LEU A 154 -2.85 12.46 3.13
C LEU A 154 -3.69 12.12 1.90
N THR A 155 -4.73 11.32 2.10
CA THR A 155 -5.65 10.90 1.04
C THR A 155 -7.09 11.25 1.43
N LEU A 156 -7.82 11.84 0.51
CA LEU A 156 -9.27 12.01 0.57
C LEU A 156 -9.88 11.10 -0.51
N ARG A 157 -10.81 10.23 -0.11
CA ARG A 157 -11.38 9.18 -0.96
C ARG A 157 -12.88 9.03 -0.69
N PRO A 158 -13.75 9.87 -1.29
CA PRO A 158 -15.18 9.66 -1.22
C PRO A 158 -15.56 8.47 -2.12
N GLU A 159 -15.85 7.31 -1.53
CA GLU A 159 -16.25 6.11 -2.24
C GLU A 159 -17.76 5.99 -2.31
N ILE A 160 -18.28 5.62 -3.48
CA ILE A 160 -19.68 5.23 -3.65
C ILE A 160 -19.68 3.73 -3.95
N VAL A 161 -20.51 2.99 -3.22
CA VAL A 161 -20.68 1.53 -3.35
C VAL A 161 -22.10 1.24 -3.78
N TRP A 162 -22.28 0.44 -4.82
CA TRP A 162 -23.57 -0.01 -5.32
C TRP A 162 -23.76 -1.50 -5.13
N ALA A 163 -24.97 -1.90 -4.74
CA ALA A 163 -25.40 -3.29 -4.77
C ALA A 163 -25.59 -3.75 -6.22
N LEU A 164 -25.14 -4.97 -6.56
CA LEU A 164 -25.29 -5.55 -7.89
C LEU A 164 -26.39 -6.61 -7.96
N ASP A 165 -26.62 -7.34 -6.88
CA ASP A 165 -27.50 -8.52 -6.82
C ASP A 165 -28.63 -8.40 -5.79
N ALA A 166 -28.75 -7.27 -5.10
CA ALA A 166 -29.78 -6.99 -4.12
C ALA A 166 -30.31 -5.56 -4.22
N GLU A 167 -31.43 -5.27 -3.56
CA GLU A 167 -31.99 -3.91 -3.52
C GLU A 167 -31.19 -2.97 -2.61
N THR A 168 -30.55 -3.51 -1.58
CA THR A 168 -29.73 -2.74 -0.65
C THR A 168 -28.27 -3.21 -0.66
N VAL A 169 -27.34 -2.31 -0.33
CA VAL A 169 -25.90 -2.65 -0.23
C VAL A 169 -25.65 -3.66 0.88
N ALA A 170 -26.42 -3.59 1.98
CA ALA A 170 -26.25 -4.47 3.13
C ALA A 170 -26.56 -5.94 2.82
N ASP A 171 -27.51 -6.17 1.93
CA ASP A 171 -27.97 -7.53 1.54
C ASP A 171 -27.25 -8.05 0.29
N SER A 172 -26.39 -7.25 -0.31
CA SER A 172 -25.70 -7.60 -1.56
C SER A 172 -24.45 -8.41 -1.31
N ASN A 173 -24.35 -9.56 -1.98
CA ASN A 173 -23.15 -10.38 -2.02
C ASN A 173 -22.14 -9.87 -3.07
N ALA A 174 -22.60 -9.09 -4.06
CA ALA A 174 -21.75 -8.49 -5.07
C ALA A 174 -21.92 -6.97 -5.11
N GLN A 175 -20.82 -6.25 -5.01
CA GLN A 175 -20.82 -4.78 -4.91
C GLN A 175 -19.82 -4.20 -5.90
N LEU A 176 -20.21 -3.11 -6.56
CA LEU A 176 -19.35 -2.28 -7.39
C LEU A 176 -19.04 -1.00 -6.62
N SER A 177 -17.79 -0.57 -6.62
CA SER A 177 -17.41 0.70 -6.02
C SER A 177 -16.66 1.61 -6.98
N PHE A 178 -16.82 2.92 -6.77
CA PHE A 178 -16.05 3.97 -7.44
C PHE A 178 -15.64 5.02 -6.41
N ALA A 179 -14.36 5.38 -6.42
CA ALA A 179 -13.83 6.39 -5.52
C ALA A 179 -12.90 7.35 -6.28
N PRO A 180 -13.25 8.63 -6.46
CA PRO A 180 -12.26 9.65 -6.78
C PRO A 180 -11.29 9.79 -5.61
N ARG A 181 -10.02 10.09 -5.91
CA ARG A 181 -8.95 10.16 -4.92
C ARG A 181 -8.21 11.49 -5.05
N PHE A 182 -7.94 12.13 -3.93
CA PHE A 182 -7.06 13.30 -3.84
C PHE A 182 -5.93 12.95 -2.89
N ILE A 183 -4.69 13.04 -3.37
CA ILE A 183 -3.52 12.51 -2.67
C ILE A 183 -2.49 13.61 -2.57
N CYS A 184 -1.99 13.89 -1.36
CA CYS A 184 -0.81 14.72 -1.13
C CYS A 184 0.26 13.88 -0.45
N GLU A 185 1.45 13.85 -1.02
CA GLU A 185 2.60 13.09 -0.52
C GLU A 185 3.79 14.00 -0.28
N ARG A 186 4.48 13.77 0.82
CA ARG A 186 5.76 14.39 1.14
C ARG A 186 6.79 13.30 1.34
N THR A 187 7.83 13.30 0.52
CA THR A 187 8.96 12.38 0.63
C THR A 187 10.20 13.16 1.03
N THR A 188 10.89 12.68 2.05
CA THR A 188 12.15 13.24 2.55
C THR A 188 13.24 12.18 2.44
N THR A 189 14.28 12.51 1.69
CA THR A 189 15.54 11.79 1.58
C THR A 189 16.66 12.79 1.96
N ALA A 190 17.71 12.93 1.17
CA ALA A 190 18.64 14.06 1.26
C ALA A 190 17.95 15.41 0.93
N THR A 191 16.87 15.35 0.14
CA THR A 191 16.01 16.50 -0.19
C THR A 191 14.57 16.18 0.15
N THR A 192 13.76 17.23 0.32
CA THR A 192 12.31 17.07 0.55
C THR A 192 11.54 17.45 -0.71
N THR A 193 10.65 16.56 -1.15
CA THR A 193 9.70 16.82 -2.24
C THR A 193 8.28 16.70 -1.71
N GLN A 194 7.39 17.56 -2.17
CA GLN A 194 5.97 17.49 -1.87
C GLN A 194 5.19 17.60 -3.18
N ASN A 195 4.29 16.65 -3.39
CA ASN A 195 3.45 16.58 -4.57
C ASN A 195 2.02 16.27 -4.17
N CYS A 196 1.07 16.94 -4.77
CA CYS A 196 -0.34 16.58 -4.69
C CYS A 196 -0.83 16.15 -6.07
N GLY A 197 -1.90 15.38 -6.08
CA GLY A 197 -2.49 14.85 -7.29
C GLY A 197 -3.89 14.32 -7.09
N ALA A 198 -4.43 13.74 -8.13
CA ALA A 198 -5.74 13.13 -8.13
C ALA A 198 -5.70 11.78 -8.87
N GLY A 199 -6.68 10.95 -8.59
CA GLY A 199 -6.86 9.67 -9.21
C GLY A 199 -8.28 9.15 -9.07
N ALA A 200 -8.46 7.91 -9.46
CA ALA A 200 -9.71 7.20 -9.30
C ALA A 200 -9.45 5.72 -8.99
N GLU A 201 -10.38 5.14 -8.28
CA GLU A 201 -10.43 3.72 -7.96
C GLU A 201 -11.76 3.13 -8.40
N ILE A 202 -11.73 1.95 -9.01
CA ILE A 202 -12.91 1.14 -9.32
C ILE A 202 -12.70 -0.19 -8.66
N GLY A 203 -13.67 -0.64 -7.87
CA GLY A 203 -13.63 -1.91 -7.14
C GLY A 203 -14.82 -2.79 -7.46
N LEU A 204 -14.57 -4.09 -7.44
CA LEU A 204 -15.60 -5.13 -7.44
C LEU A 204 -15.33 -6.02 -6.24
N SER A 205 -16.30 -6.20 -5.38
CA SER A 205 -16.22 -7.08 -4.21
C SER A 205 -17.33 -8.11 -4.21
N SER A 206 -17.02 -9.27 -3.64
CA SER A 206 -17.98 -10.35 -3.42
C SER A 206 -17.78 -10.90 -2.01
N ASN A 207 -18.89 -11.12 -1.31
CA ASN A 207 -18.94 -11.75 -0.01
C ASN A 207 -19.61 -13.11 -0.12
N SER A 208 -19.15 -14.09 0.67
CA SER A 208 -19.87 -15.37 0.79
C SER A 208 -21.18 -15.18 1.56
N GLU A 209 -22.17 -16.05 1.32
CA GLU A 209 -23.46 -15.99 2.00
C GLU A 209 -23.37 -16.13 3.52
N ASP A 210 -22.35 -16.84 4.02
CA ASP A 210 -22.07 -16.99 5.44
C ASP A 210 -21.28 -15.82 6.06
N GLY A 211 -20.85 -14.85 5.22
CA GLY A 211 -20.06 -13.69 5.64
C GLY A 211 -18.63 -14.00 6.08
N LEU A 212 -18.18 -15.26 5.98
CA LEU A 212 -16.85 -15.67 6.44
C LEU A 212 -15.75 -15.39 5.41
N SER A 213 -16.11 -15.32 4.13
CA SER A 213 -15.14 -15.08 3.07
C SER A 213 -15.52 -13.84 2.25
N SER A 214 -14.51 -13.08 1.88
CA SER A 214 -14.67 -11.99 0.92
C SER A 214 -13.55 -11.99 -0.11
N ALA A 215 -13.87 -11.57 -1.33
CA ALA A 215 -12.91 -11.33 -2.39
C ALA A 215 -13.16 -9.95 -2.99
N ASN A 216 -12.07 -9.24 -3.28
CA ASN A 216 -12.19 -7.89 -3.83
C ASN A 216 -11.07 -7.66 -4.84
N ILE A 217 -11.40 -7.07 -5.97
CA ILE A 217 -10.45 -6.60 -6.96
C ILE A 217 -10.62 -5.09 -7.14
N ARG A 218 -9.52 -4.34 -7.12
CA ARG A 218 -9.52 -2.89 -7.28
C ARG A 218 -8.51 -2.46 -8.34
N PHE A 219 -8.95 -1.56 -9.20
CA PHE A 219 -8.12 -0.87 -10.18
C PHE A 219 -7.95 0.56 -9.72
N VAL A 220 -6.72 0.96 -9.52
CA VAL A 220 -6.36 2.29 -9.01
C VAL A 220 -5.50 2.99 -10.05
N MET A 221 -5.87 4.21 -10.40
CA MET A 221 -5.07 5.07 -11.28
C MET A 221 -4.92 6.44 -10.62
N ASP A 222 -3.67 6.84 -10.35
CA ASP A 222 -3.34 8.09 -9.71
C ASP A 222 -2.31 8.86 -10.53
N ARG A 223 -2.42 10.18 -10.52
CA ARG A 223 -1.39 11.10 -10.99
C ARG A 223 -0.99 12.03 -9.85
N VAL A 224 0.22 11.86 -9.35
CA VAL A 224 0.77 12.67 -8.25
C VAL A 224 2.03 13.39 -8.74
N GLY A 225 1.98 14.71 -8.82
CA GLY A 225 3.02 15.49 -9.44
C GLY A 225 3.23 15.11 -10.91
N LYS A 226 4.41 14.63 -11.24
CA LYS A 226 4.79 14.13 -12.59
C LYS A 226 4.67 12.60 -12.75
N SER A 227 4.31 11.89 -11.69
CA SER A 227 4.22 10.43 -11.68
C SER A 227 2.81 9.95 -11.98
N ASN A 228 2.66 9.09 -12.98
CA ASN A 228 1.45 8.32 -13.22
C ASN A 228 1.64 6.94 -12.58
N ARG A 229 0.64 6.50 -11.82
CA ARG A 229 0.63 5.21 -11.11
C ARG A 229 -0.63 4.47 -11.50
N SER A 230 -0.50 3.19 -11.78
CA SER A 230 -1.65 2.30 -11.95
C SER A 230 -1.38 1.00 -11.20
N ASN A 231 -2.34 0.59 -10.40
CA ASN A 231 -2.26 -0.63 -9.60
C ASN A 231 -3.51 -1.47 -9.79
N VAL A 232 -3.32 -2.77 -9.75
CA VAL A 232 -4.40 -3.74 -9.58
C VAL A 232 -4.16 -4.42 -8.24
N VAL A 233 -5.15 -4.36 -7.36
CA VAL A 233 -5.10 -4.97 -6.05
C VAL A 233 -6.15 -6.07 -6.01
N PHE A 234 -5.72 -7.29 -5.69
CA PHE A 234 -6.61 -8.42 -5.43
C PHE A 234 -6.46 -8.82 -3.97
N ASN A 235 -7.57 -8.88 -3.26
CA ASN A 235 -7.62 -9.19 -1.84
C ASN A 235 -8.61 -10.34 -1.61
N VAL A 236 -8.21 -11.32 -0.82
CA VAL A 236 -9.07 -12.39 -0.33
C VAL A 236 -8.94 -12.43 1.18
N GLU A 237 -10.05 -12.42 1.86
CA GLU A 237 -10.14 -12.52 3.31
C GLU A 237 -10.96 -13.74 3.69
N HIS A 238 -10.51 -14.47 4.68
CA HIS A 238 -11.28 -15.55 5.30
C HIS A 238 -11.19 -15.43 6.82
N ARG A 239 -12.34 -15.47 7.49
CA ARG A 239 -12.45 -15.42 8.96
C ARG A 239 -12.68 -16.83 9.48
N PHE A 240 -11.97 -17.19 10.54
CA PHE A 240 -12.01 -18.49 11.19
C PHE A 240 -12.77 -18.42 12.49
#